data_106d92c81c609cc9faad6678c5ae0884
#
_entry.id   106d92c81c609cc9faad6678c5ae0884
#
_cell.length_a   1.000
_cell.length_b   1.000
_cell.length_c   1.000
_cell.angle_alpha   90.00
_cell.angle_beta   90.00
_cell.angle_gamma   90.00
#
_symmetry.space_group_name_H-M   'P 1'
#
loop_
_entity.id
_entity.type
_entity.pdbx_description
1 polymer ?
#
loop_
_entity_poly.entity_id
_entity_poly.type
_entity_poly.pdbx_seq_one_letter_code
_entity_poly.pdbx_strand_id
1 'polypeptide(L)'
;KLRININYSSSGKLSTQIIQGAPFDVFVSEDEEYPKNLQKAGATANTPKVYACGTLVLWTTKSGLSIKADGKILSNNRVQKIAIANPKTAPYGRAAIEWLKKKGLYAQVEHKLVYGESVAQTTQYILAGACEIGLTAKSMVMAEEMRGKGSWVEIDIKYYEPIRQAAVITTFGQNKHPEASHKFFDFLFSPEAQKIWKSYGYK
;
A
#
# COMPACT_ATOMS: atom_id res chain seq x y z
N LYS A 1 -10.73 27.72 -2.15
CA LYS A 1 -10.06 26.57 -2.79
C LYS A 1 -9.07 26.01 -1.77
N LEU A 2 -9.18 24.69 -1.42
CA LEU A 2 -8.21 24.02 -0.56
C LEU A 2 -6.89 23.81 -1.31
N ARG A 3 -5.77 24.11 -0.63
CA ARG A 3 -4.44 23.67 -1.07
C ARG A 3 -4.06 22.44 -0.22
N ILE A 4 -3.71 21.35 -0.88
CA ILE A 4 -3.34 20.10 -0.21
C ILE A 4 -1.87 19.84 -0.50
N ASN A 5 -1.09 19.62 0.56
CA ASN A 5 0.30 19.16 0.49
C ASN A 5 0.31 17.67 0.90
N ILE A 6 0.90 16.81 0.10
CA ILE A 6 0.88 15.36 0.34
C ILE A 6 2.30 14.87 0.62
N ASN A 7 2.46 14.14 1.72
CA ASN A 7 3.67 13.41 2.07
C ASN A 7 3.46 11.91 1.87
N TYR A 8 4.28 11.31 1.01
CA TYR A 8 4.24 9.88 0.74
C TYR A 8 5.32 9.13 1.52
N SER A 9 4.91 8.15 2.33
CA SER A 9 5.81 7.23 3.02
C SER A 9 5.03 5.97 3.43
N SER A 10 5.70 4.98 4.05
CA SER A 10 4.96 3.84 4.62
C SER A 10 4.08 4.28 5.80
N SER A 11 2.92 3.62 5.93
CA SER A 11 1.95 3.93 7.00
C SER A 11 2.58 3.89 8.39
N GLY A 12 3.49 2.94 8.65
CA GLY A 12 4.19 2.85 9.92
C GLY A 12 5.11 4.03 10.21
N LYS A 13 5.87 4.51 9.21
CA LYS A 13 6.74 5.70 9.36
C LYS A 13 5.91 6.95 9.63
N LEU A 14 4.85 7.19 8.86
CA LEU A 14 3.98 8.36 9.06
C LEU A 14 3.28 8.30 10.42
N SER A 15 2.77 7.14 10.83
CA SER A 15 2.16 6.95 12.15
C SER A 15 3.14 7.30 13.28
N THR A 16 4.38 6.84 13.20
CA THR A 16 5.42 7.18 14.18
C THR A 16 5.68 8.68 14.24
N GLN A 17 5.79 9.34 13.08
CA GLN A 17 5.98 10.79 13.01
C GLN A 17 4.81 11.56 13.62
N ILE A 18 3.56 11.12 13.41
CA ILE A 18 2.38 11.75 14.02
C ILE A 18 2.43 11.64 15.54
N ILE A 19 2.78 10.46 16.08
CA ILE A 19 2.95 10.25 17.53
C ILE A 19 4.04 11.19 18.09
N GLN A 20 5.09 11.45 17.31
CA GLN A 20 6.17 12.38 17.66
C GLN A 20 5.83 13.85 17.45
N GLY A 21 4.59 14.17 17.07
CA GLY A 21 4.10 15.55 16.93
C GLY A 21 4.29 16.17 15.55
N ALA A 22 4.54 15.37 14.51
CA ALA A 22 4.60 15.90 13.14
C ALA A 22 3.28 16.56 12.74
N PRO A 23 3.31 17.75 12.07
CA PRO A 23 2.16 18.59 11.80
C PRO A 23 1.37 18.10 10.56
N PHE A 24 0.80 16.93 10.64
CA PHE A 24 -0.09 16.39 9.61
C PHE A 24 -1.56 16.58 10.01
N ASP A 25 -2.39 17.04 9.09
CA ASP A 25 -3.81 17.32 9.34
C ASP A 25 -4.67 16.06 9.25
N VAL A 26 -4.46 15.25 8.21
CA VAL A 26 -5.19 14.01 7.96
C VAL A 26 -4.19 12.91 7.64
N PHE A 27 -4.37 11.77 8.26
CA PHE A 27 -3.60 10.57 7.98
C PHE A 27 -4.43 9.59 7.17
N VAL A 28 -3.95 9.23 5.99
CA VAL A 28 -4.55 8.25 5.08
C VAL A 28 -3.61 7.05 5.03
N SER A 29 -4.06 5.94 5.62
CA SER A 29 -3.25 4.74 5.84
C SER A 29 -3.61 3.63 4.86
N GLU A 30 -2.61 2.80 4.54
CA GLU A 30 -2.78 1.56 3.77
C GLU A 30 -3.46 0.43 4.58
N ASP A 31 -3.72 0.62 5.88
CA ASP A 31 -4.49 -0.30 6.74
C ASP A 31 -5.27 0.43 7.83
N GLU A 32 -6.02 -0.34 8.64
CA GLU A 32 -6.74 0.14 9.83
C GLU A 32 -5.87 0.13 11.10
N GLU A 33 -4.77 -0.62 11.13
CA GLU A 33 -3.98 -0.86 12.35
C GLU A 33 -3.30 0.43 12.81
N TYR A 34 -2.60 1.11 11.90
CA TYR A 34 -1.90 2.35 12.25
C TYR A 34 -2.87 3.48 12.67
N PRO A 35 -3.99 3.74 12.00
CA PRO A 35 -5.00 4.69 12.50
C PRO A 35 -5.57 4.32 13.88
N LYS A 36 -5.84 3.02 14.14
CA LYS A 36 -6.28 2.56 15.46
C LYS A 36 -5.22 2.75 16.54
N ASN A 37 -3.94 2.56 16.21
CA ASN A 37 -2.85 2.81 17.14
C ASN A 37 -2.68 4.30 17.43
N LEU A 38 -2.85 5.18 16.44
CA LEU A 38 -2.90 6.64 16.66
C LEU A 38 -4.07 7.02 17.58
N GLN A 39 -5.23 6.42 17.38
CA GLN A 39 -6.38 6.67 18.24
C GLN A 39 -6.11 6.25 19.69
N LYS A 40 -5.53 5.07 19.92
CA LYS A 40 -5.13 4.62 21.26
C LYS A 40 -4.09 5.54 21.91
N ALA A 41 -3.22 6.14 21.11
CA ALA A 41 -2.23 7.10 21.57
C ALA A 41 -2.80 8.54 21.80
N GLY A 42 -4.09 8.75 21.56
CA GLY A 42 -4.73 10.06 21.68
C GLY A 42 -4.32 11.07 20.59
N ALA A 43 -3.78 10.57 19.47
CA ALA A 43 -3.27 11.42 18.39
C ALA A 43 -4.31 11.68 17.28
N THR A 44 -5.57 11.26 17.45
CA THR A 44 -6.66 11.46 16.48
C THR A 44 -7.85 12.18 17.09
N ALA A 45 -8.56 12.94 16.28
CA ALA A 45 -9.78 13.65 16.65
C ALA A 45 -11.06 12.84 16.38
N ASN A 46 -10.96 11.80 15.56
CA ASN A 46 -12.11 10.94 15.21
C ASN A 46 -11.72 9.47 15.19
N THR A 47 -12.72 8.60 15.13
CA THR A 47 -12.54 7.16 14.94
C THR A 47 -12.03 6.86 13.52
N PRO A 48 -11.09 5.91 13.33
CA PRO A 48 -10.67 5.45 12.02
C PRO A 48 -11.83 4.99 11.15
N LYS A 49 -11.87 5.46 9.90
CA LYS A 49 -12.93 5.09 8.94
C LYS A 49 -12.30 4.51 7.68
N VAL A 50 -12.78 3.33 7.27
CA VAL A 50 -12.30 2.65 6.06
C VAL A 50 -12.85 3.36 4.82
N TYR A 51 -11.97 3.75 3.90
CA TYR A 51 -12.34 4.42 2.66
C TYR A 51 -12.24 3.50 1.42
N ALA A 52 -11.39 2.46 1.47
CA ALA A 52 -11.20 1.51 0.38
C ALA A 52 -10.54 0.21 0.85
N CYS A 53 -10.62 -0.84 0.03
CA CYS A 53 -9.86 -2.07 0.22
C CYS A 53 -8.84 -2.22 -0.90
N GLY A 54 -7.57 -2.39 -0.53
CA GLY A 54 -6.47 -2.57 -1.46
C GLY A 54 -6.38 -4.01 -1.96
N THR A 55 -5.76 -4.19 -3.12
CA THR A 55 -5.53 -5.49 -3.73
C THR A 55 -4.05 -5.70 -4.02
N LEU A 56 -3.51 -6.85 -3.62
CA LEU A 56 -2.13 -7.26 -3.92
C LEU A 56 -2.05 -7.80 -5.35
N VAL A 57 -0.99 -7.44 -6.07
CA VAL A 57 -0.68 -7.98 -7.40
C VAL A 57 0.76 -8.48 -7.45
N LEU A 58 0.99 -9.52 -8.25
CA LEU A 58 2.30 -9.93 -8.71
C LEU A 58 2.57 -9.23 -10.04
N TRP A 59 3.68 -8.52 -10.18
CA TRP A 59 3.99 -7.69 -11.34
C TRP A 59 5.44 -7.82 -11.79
N THR A 60 5.66 -7.77 -13.10
CA THR A 60 6.98 -7.74 -13.73
C THR A 60 6.97 -6.83 -14.95
N THR A 61 8.08 -6.12 -15.17
CA THR A 61 8.35 -5.39 -16.43
C THR A 61 9.26 -6.19 -17.37
N LYS A 62 9.77 -7.34 -16.90
CA LYS A 62 10.71 -8.15 -17.66
C LYS A 62 9.99 -8.99 -18.72
N SER A 63 10.34 -8.80 -19.98
CA SER A 63 9.82 -9.62 -21.09
C SER A 63 10.19 -11.09 -20.93
N GLY A 64 9.31 -11.99 -21.36
CA GLY A 64 9.53 -13.43 -21.29
C GLY A 64 9.36 -14.08 -19.92
N LEU A 65 8.96 -13.34 -18.88
CA LEU A 65 8.47 -13.90 -17.64
C LEU A 65 6.94 -14.03 -17.69
N SER A 66 6.45 -15.26 -17.85
CA SER A 66 5.02 -15.57 -17.75
C SER A 66 4.60 -15.69 -16.30
N ILE A 67 3.84 -14.73 -15.80
CA ILE A 67 3.37 -14.68 -14.42
C ILE A 67 1.96 -15.25 -14.28
N LYS A 68 1.74 -16.01 -13.20
CA LYS A 68 0.44 -16.55 -12.80
C LYS A 68 0.23 -16.32 -11.29
N ALA A 69 -1.03 -16.29 -10.86
CA ALA A 69 -1.38 -16.10 -9.44
C ALA A 69 -0.97 -17.28 -8.52
N ASP A 70 -0.46 -18.37 -9.08
CA ASP A 70 0.12 -19.47 -8.29
C ASP A 70 1.51 -19.17 -7.75
N GLY A 71 2.19 -18.15 -8.30
CA GLY A 71 3.50 -17.68 -7.86
C GLY A 71 4.67 -18.60 -8.15
N LYS A 72 4.49 -19.71 -8.86
CA LYS A 72 5.57 -20.69 -9.13
C LYS A 72 6.76 -20.09 -9.85
N ILE A 73 6.56 -19.04 -10.65
CA ILE A 73 7.63 -18.32 -11.33
C ILE A 73 8.69 -17.76 -10.36
N LEU A 74 8.32 -17.45 -9.11
CA LEU A 74 9.24 -16.90 -8.12
C LEU A 74 10.38 -17.85 -7.76
N SER A 75 10.14 -19.16 -7.83
CA SER A 75 11.17 -20.19 -7.61
C SER A 75 12.06 -20.44 -8.84
N ASN A 76 11.73 -19.83 -10.00
CA ASN A 76 12.52 -20.01 -11.21
C ASN A 76 13.91 -19.34 -11.10
N ASN A 77 14.93 -19.96 -11.69
CA ASN A 77 16.30 -19.43 -11.68
C ASN A 77 16.47 -18.10 -12.44
N ARG A 78 15.54 -17.74 -13.32
CA ARG A 78 15.52 -16.42 -13.99
C ARG A 78 15.06 -15.28 -13.10
N VAL A 79 14.49 -15.59 -11.91
CA VAL A 79 14.09 -14.63 -10.89
C VAL A 79 15.10 -14.71 -9.76
N GLN A 80 15.97 -13.70 -9.68
CA GLN A 80 17.01 -13.60 -8.65
C GLN A 80 16.58 -12.66 -7.51
N LYS A 81 15.82 -11.62 -7.83
CA LYS A 81 15.35 -10.62 -6.87
C LYS A 81 13.85 -10.39 -6.99
N ILE A 82 13.17 -10.44 -5.85
CA ILE A 82 11.73 -10.25 -5.72
C ILE A 82 11.49 -9.05 -4.83
N ALA A 83 10.92 -7.98 -5.38
CA ALA A 83 10.61 -6.78 -4.60
C ALA A 83 9.32 -6.97 -3.80
N ILE A 84 9.35 -6.67 -2.52
CA ILE A 84 8.16 -6.51 -1.65
C ILE A 84 8.35 -5.31 -0.74
N ALA A 85 7.27 -4.70 -0.28
CA ALA A 85 7.36 -3.66 0.74
C ALA A 85 7.79 -4.27 2.09
N ASN A 86 8.44 -3.48 2.94
CA ASN A 86 8.90 -3.95 4.24
C ASN A 86 7.70 -4.36 5.13
N PRO A 87 7.56 -5.64 5.49
CA PRO A 87 6.41 -6.13 6.25
C PRO A 87 6.32 -5.56 7.67
N LYS A 88 7.42 -5.01 8.21
CA LYS A 88 7.44 -4.36 9.52
C LYS A 88 6.69 -3.02 9.53
N THR A 89 6.62 -2.34 8.40
CA THR A 89 6.08 -0.96 8.30
C THR A 89 5.03 -0.76 7.23
N ALA A 90 4.85 -1.74 6.32
CA ALA A 90 3.93 -1.61 5.18
C ALA A 90 2.93 -2.78 5.11
N PRO A 91 1.61 -2.50 5.10
CA PRO A 91 0.56 -3.52 5.04
C PRO A 91 0.66 -4.44 3.82
N TYR A 92 0.98 -3.90 2.65
CA TYR A 92 1.19 -4.72 1.45
C TYR A 92 2.39 -5.67 1.57
N GLY A 93 3.41 -5.31 2.35
CA GLY A 93 4.51 -6.20 2.67
C GLY A 93 4.06 -7.38 3.55
N ARG A 94 3.21 -7.13 4.55
CA ARG A 94 2.59 -8.21 5.35
C ARG A 94 1.75 -9.14 4.48
N ALA A 95 0.88 -8.59 3.65
CA ALA A 95 0.05 -9.36 2.71
C ALA A 95 0.89 -10.21 1.74
N ALA A 96 2.01 -9.67 1.25
CA ALA A 96 2.95 -10.42 0.40
C ALA A 96 3.56 -11.63 1.14
N ILE A 97 4.04 -11.44 2.38
CA ILE A 97 4.58 -12.53 3.20
C ILE A 97 3.52 -13.59 3.51
N GLU A 98 2.31 -13.17 3.86
CA GLU A 98 1.19 -14.09 4.11
C GLU A 98 0.87 -14.94 2.89
N TRP A 99 0.75 -14.32 1.71
CA TRP A 99 0.53 -15.03 0.47
C TRP A 99 1.64 -16.04 0.17
N LEU A 100 2.91 -15.63 0.28
CA LEU A 100 4.06 -16.52 0.07
C LEU A 100 4.04 -17.72 1.03
N LYS A 101 3.70 -17.49 2.30
CA LYS A 101 3.59 -18.55 3.31
C LYS A 101 2.43 -19.50 3.03
N LYS A 102 1.22 -18.97 2.75
CA LYS A 102 0.02 -19.78 2.42
C LYS A 102 0.19 -20.57 1.12
N LYS A 103 1.04 -20.10 0.20
CA LYS A 103 1.42 -20.83 -1.02
C LYS A 103 2.57 -21.82 -0.84
N GLY A 104 3.20 -21.88 0.34
CA GLY A 104 4.37 -22.73 0.58
C GLY A 104 5.62 -22.28 -0.18
N LEU A 105 5.67 -21.02 -0.62
CA LEU A 105 6.76 -20.47 -1.42
C LEU A 105 7.80 -19.74 -0.57
N TYR A 106 7.42 -19.26 0.63
CA TYR A 106 8.25 -18.35 1.41
C TYR A 106 9.67 -18.89 1.63
N ALA A 107 9.81 -20.09 2.16
CA ALA A 107 11.12 -20.71 2.45
C ALA A 107 11.98 -20.89 1.18
N GLN A 108 11.35 -21.04 0.02
CA GLN A 108 12.06 -21.22 -1.26
C GLN A 108 12.59 -19.89 -1.83
N VAL A 109 11.97 -18.74 -1.46
CA VAL A 109 12.26 -17.45 -2.09
C VAL A 109 12.69 -16.37 -1.11
N GLU A 110 12.71 -16.63 0.21
CA GLU A 110 13.06 -15.62 1.21
C GLU A 110 14.43 -14.97 0.97
N HIS A 111 15.40 -15.76 0.50
CA HIS A 111 16.75 -15.29 0.17
C HIS A 111 16.79 -14.37 -1.08
N LYS A 112 15.72 -14.33 -1.88
CA LYS A 112 15.56 -13.45 -3.05
C LYS A 112 14.82 -12.16 -2.72
N LEU A 113 14.23 -12.02 -1.52
CA LEU A 113 13.39 -10.88 -1.18
C LEU A 113 14.23 -9.61 -1.02
N VAL A 114 13.80 -8.56 -1.71
CA VAL A 114 14.33 -7.20 -1.59
C VAL A 114 13.24 -6.31 -1.02
N TYR A 115 13.53 -5.69 0.11
CA TYR A 115 12.56 -4.90 0.85
C TYR A 115 12.62 -3.42 0.47
N GLY A 116 11.52 -2.91 -0.11
CA GLY A 116 11.30 -1.48 -0.25
C GLY A 116 10.73 -0.88 1.04
N GLU A 117 11.10 0.33 1.38
CA GLU A 117 10.57 1.02 2.57
C GLU A 117 9.07 1.32 2.48
N SER A 118 8.53 1.36 1.25
CA SER A 118 7.12 1.61 0.94
C SER A 118 6.69 0.85 -0.32
N VAL A 119 5.39 0.78 -0.57
CA VAL A 119 4.83 0.25 -1.83
C VAL A 119 5.38 1.02 -3.05
N ALA A 120 5.50 2.35 -2.94
CA ALA A 120 6.04 3.18 -4.01
C ALA A 120 7.49 2.81 -4.35
N GLN A 121 8.37 2.67 -3.34
CA GLN A 121 9.75 2.26 -3.57
C GLN A 121 9.85 0.83 -4.12
N THR A 122 9.03 -0.09 -3.63
CA THR A 122 8.92 -1.45 -4.18
C THR A 122 8.59 -1.42 -5.67
N THR A 123 7.61 -0.60 -6.06
CA THR A 123 7.21 -0.40 -7.44
C THR A 123 8.38 0.16 -8.29
N GLN A 124 9.15 1.10 -7.75
CA GLN A 124 10.33 1.64 -8.43
C GLN A 124 11.43 0.59 -8.66
N TYR A 125 11.66 -0.34 -7.71
CA TYR A 125 12.63 -1.42 -7.91
C TYR A 125 12.28 -2.31 -9.09
N ILE A 126 10.99 -2.59 -9.30
CA ILE A 126 10.52 -3.40 -10.43
C ILE A 126 10.60 -2.58 -11.72
N LEU A 127 10.16 -1.32 -11.69
CA LEU A 127 10.14 -0.44 -12.85
C LEU A 127 11.54 -0.17 -13.41
N ALA A 128 12.52 0.02 -12.51
CA ALA A 128 13.91 0.24 -12.84
C ALA A 128 14.67 -1.05 -13.23
N GLY A 129 14.01 -2.23 -13.17
CA GLY A 129 14.65 -3.51 -13.44
C GLY A 129 15.65 -3.97 -12.37
N ALA A 130 15.69 -3.32 -11.21
CA ALA A 130 16.53 -3.73 -10.07
C ALA A 130 16.06 -5.06 -9.44
N CYS A 131 14.78 -5.37 -9.61
CA CYS A 131 14.18 -6.66 -9.31
C CYS A 131 13.41 -7.15 -10.55
N GLU A 132 13.49 -8.46 -10.85
CA GLU A 132 12.83 -9.03 -12.01
C GLU A 132 11.30 -9.03 -11.87
N ILE A 133 10.81 -9.11 -10.63
CA ILE A 133 9.41 -9.28 -10.29
C ILE A 133 9.17 -8.74 -8.88
N GLY A 134 7.93 -8.46 -8.53
CA GLY A 134 7.60 -8.14 -7.14
C GLY A 134 6.11 -8.14 -6.87
N LEU A 135 5.78 -7.96 -5.61
CA LEU A 135 4.43 -7.85 -5.10
C LEU A 135 4.18 -6.39 -4.68
N THR A 136 3.17 -5.78 -5.28
CA THR A 136 2.82 -4.38 -5.08
C THR A 136 1.30 -4.18 -5.04
N ALA A 137 0.85 -2.93 -4.86
CA ALA A 137 -0.57 -2.61 -4.90
C ALA A 137 -1.10 -2.58 -6.35
N LYS A 138 -2.33 -3.04 -6.55
CA LYS A 138 -3.04 -2.95 -7.83
C LYS A 138 -3.15 -1.51 -8.30
N SER A 139 -3.38 -0.56 -7.39
CA SER A 139 -3.44 0.87 -7.71
C SER A 139 -2.16 1.40 -8.37
N MET A 140 -1.00 0.87 -8.00
CA MET A 140 0.27 1.28 -8.60
C MET A 140 0.37 0.86 -10.07
N VAL A 141 -0.02 -0.36 -10.41
CA VAL A 141 0.05 -0.87 -11.79
C VAL A 141 -1.09 -0.38 -12.67
N MET A 142 -2.19 0.13 -12.07
CA MET A 142 -3.32 0.73 -12.79
C MET A 142 -3.18 2.24 -13.02
N ALA A 143 -2.18 2.88 -12.40
CA ALA A 143 -1.90 4.29 -12.64
C ALA A 143 -1.63 4.55 -14.13
N GLU A 144 -2.05 5.72 -14.62
CA GLU A 144 -2.01 6.02 -16.05
C GLU A 144 -0.59 5.93 -16.63
N GLU A 145 0.39 6.43 -15.89
CA GLU A 145 1.81 6.37 -16.22
C GLU A 145 2.39 4.95 -16.25
N MET A 146 1.65 3.97 -15.73
CA MET A 146 2.06 2.55 -15.68
C MET A 146 1.44 1.70 -16.77
N ARG A 147 0.55 2.26 -17.59
CA ARG A 147 -0.09 1.54 -18.72
C ARG A 147 0.95 0.97 -19.67
N GLY A 148 0.82 -0.30 -19.99
CA GLY A 148 1.73 -1.01 -20.90
C GLY A 148 3.11 -1.33 -20.31
N LYS A 149 3.38 -0.98 -19.06
CA LYS A 149 4.65 -1.30 -18.41
C LYS A 149 4.60 -2.68 -17.74
N GLY A 150 4.85 -3.69 -18.56
CA GLY A 150 4.93 -5.08 -18.10
C GLY A 150 3.58 -5.79 -17.98
N SER A 151 3.56 -6.86 -17.19
CA SER A 151 2.40 -7.70 -16.96
C SER A 151 2.18 -7.89 -15.47
N TRP A 152 0.94 -7.94 -15.04
CA TRP A 152 0.57 -8.20 -13.65
C TRP A 152 -0.61 -9.17 -13.55
N VAL A 153 -0.73 -9.81 -12.40
CA VAL A 153 -1.83 -10.70 -12.05
C VAL A 153 -2.29 -10.42 -10.62
N GLU A 154 -3.59 -10.35 -10.42
CA GLU A 154 -4.20 -10.13 -9.11
C GLU A 154 -4.04 -11.38 -8.23
N ILE A 155 -3.69 -11.17 -6.96
CA ILE A 155 -3.62 -12.21 -5.95
C ILE A 155 -4.99 -12.32 -5.26
N ASP A 156 -5.52 -13.53 -5.19
CA ASP A 156 -6.80 -13.81 -4.55
C ASP A 156 -6.74 -13.47 -3.05
N ILE A 157 -7.68 -12.66 -2.58
CA ILE A 157 -7.79 -12.15 -1.21
C ILE A 157 -7.83 -13.24 -0.14
N LYS A 158 -8.25 -14.47 -0.49
CA LYS A 158 -8.24 -15.61 0.46
C LYS A 158 -6.84 -15.98 0.98
N TYR A 159 -5.78 -15.51 0.32
CA TYR A 159 -4.39 -15.81 0.69
C TYR A 159 -3.72 -14.75 1.55
N TYR A 160 -4.40 -13.67 1.90
CA TYR A 160 -3.88 -12.64 2.82
C TYR A 160 -5.05 -11.95 3.53
N GLU A 161 -4.75 -11.30 4.66
CA GLU A 161 -5.76 -10.50 5.35
C GLU A 161 -6.16 -9.28 4.50
N PRO A 162 -7.46 -8.92 4.46
CA PRO A 162 -7.95 -7.78 3.69
C PRO A 162 -7.17 -6.49 4.01
N ILE A 163 -6.64 -5.84 2.99
CA ILE A 163 -5.91 -4.57 3.13
C ILE A 163 -6.94 -3.44 3.19
N ARG A 164 -7.59 -3.28 4.35
CA ARG A 164 -8.64 -2.28 4.60
C ARG A 164 -8.00 -0.95 4.92
N GLN A 165 -8.00 -0.05 3.96
CA GLN A 165 -7.36 1.25 4.08
C GLN A 165 -8.25 2.23 4.83
N ALA A 166 -7.70 2.91 5.82
CA ALA A 166 -8.47 3.80 6.69
C ALA A 166 -7.81 5.17 6.85
N ALA A 167 -8.63 6.18 7.14
CA ALA A 167 -8.19 7.54 7.39
C ALA A 167 -8.65 8.04 8.75
N VAL A 168 -7.90 8.99 9.29
CA VAL A 168 -8.25 9.75 10.51
C VAL A 168 -7.85 11.21 10.35
N ILE A 169 -8.58 12.10 11.04
CA ILE A 169 -8.15 13.47 11.31
C ILE A 169 -7.26 13.41 12.55
N THR A 170 -6.08 13.99 12.49
CA THR A 170 -5.17 14.04 13.63
C THR A 170 -5.59 15.12 14.62
N THR A 171 -5.09 15.05 15.86
CA THR A 171 -5.28 16.13 16.84
C THR A 171 -4.69 17.46 16.36
N PHE A 172 -3.58 17.43 15.60
CA PHE A 172 -3.01 18.63 14.99
C PHE A 172 -3.99 19.25 13.99
N GLY A 173 -4.52 18.47 13.04
CA GLY A 173 -5.48 18.95 12.03
C GLY A 173 -6.75 19.52 12.67
N GLN A 174 -7.29 18.84 13.68
CA GLN A 174 -8.45 19.33 14.45
C GLN A 174 -8.20 20.66 15.11
N ASN A 175 -7.00 20.85 15.69
CA ASN A 175 -6.67 22.06 16.46
C ASN A 175 -6.21 23.23 15.59
N LYS A 176 -5.57 22.97 14.45
CA LYS A 176 -4.97 24.01 13.60
C LYS A 176 -5.76 24.33 12.35
N HIS A 177 -6.36 23.33 11.72
CA HIS A 177 -7.06 23.48 10.45
C HIS A 177 -8.37 22.66 10.41
N PRO A 178 -9.30 22.82 11.38
CA PRO A 178 -10.47 21.94 11.54
C PRO A 178 -11.33 21.86 10.26
N GLU A 179 -11.70 23.01 9.70
CA GLU A 179 -12.57 23.06 8.51
C GLU A 179 -11.93 22.36 7.30
N ALA A 180 -10.64 22.63 7.04
CA ALA A 180 -9.92 22.02 5.93
C ALA A 180 -9.74 20.52 6.11
N SER A 181 -9.41 20.07 7.33
CA SER A 181 -9.23 18.68 7.69
C SER A 181 -10.51 17.88 7.51
N HIS A 182 -11.64 18.38 8.03
CA HIS A 182 -12.95 17.74 7.85
C HIS A 182 -13.35 17.70 6.37
N LYS A 183 -13.21 18.80 5.64
CA LYS A 183 -13.57 18.85 4.23
C LYS A 183 -12.79 17.85 3.38
N PHE A 184 -11.49 17.71 3.62
CA PHE A 184 -10.67 16.70 2.92
C PHE A 184 -11.03 15.29 3.37
N PHE A 185 -11.18 15.06 4.67
CA PHE A 185 -11.56 13.76 5.22
C PHE A 185 -12.89 13.27 4.64
N ASP A 186 -13.93 14.13 4.63
CA ASP A 186 -15.25 13.78 4.10
C ASP A 186 -15.22 13.52 2.60
N PHE A 187 -14.38 14.26 1.86
CA PHE A 187 -14.18 14.00 0.42
C PHE A 187 -13.71 12.58 0.14
N LEU A 188 -12.85 11.97 0.98
CA LEU A 188 -12.38 10.60 0.78
C LEU A 188 -13.52 9.57 0.69
N PHE A 189 -14.68 9.89 1.26
CA PHE A 189 -15.88 9.04 1.31
C PHE A 189 -16.97 9.48 0.33
N SER A 190 -16.74 10.54 -0.44
CA SER A 190 -17.71 11.06 -1.41
C SER A 190 -17.91 10.11 -2.59
N PRO A 191 -19.05 10.19 -3.31
CA PRO A 191 -19.26 9.42 -4.54
C PRO A 191 -18.18 9.67 -5.60
N GLU A 192 -17.64 10.88 -5.67
CA GLU A 192 -16.55 11.25 -6.58
C GLU A 192 -15.26 10.49 -6.21
N ALA A 193 -14.87 10.51 -4.94
CA ALA A 193 -13.69 9.78 -4.47
C ALA A 193 -13.87 8.26 -4.66
N GLN A 194 -15.07 7.72 -4.42
CA GLN A 194 -15.34 6.29 -4.64
C GLN A 194 -15.19 5.88 -6.12
N LYS A 195 -15.54 6.75 -7.07
CA LYS A 195 -15.27 6.52 -8.50
C LYS A 195 -13.77 6.49 -8.78
N ILE A 196 -13.00 7.40 -8.17
CA ILE A 196 -11.55 7.45 -8.30
C ILE A 196 -10.93 6.17 -7.71
N TRP A 197 -11.32 5.78 -6.48
CA TRP A 197 -10.81 4.53 -5.87
C TRP A 197 -11.03 3.32 -6.79
N LYS A 198 -12.23 3.15 -7.32
CA LYS A 198 -12.57 2.08 -8.25
C LYS A 198 -11.74 2.10 -9.53
N SER A 199 -11.47 3.29 -10.10
CA SER A 199 -10.66 3.41 -11.32
C SER A 199 -9.20 2.99 -11.11
N TYR A 200 -8.70 3.09 -9.89
CA TYR A 200 -7.38 2.58 -9.48
C TYR A 200 -7.41 1.14 -8.91
N GLY A 201 -8.54 0.43 -9.06
CA GLY A 201 -8.65 -0.99 -8.71
C GLY A 201 -8.87 -1.28 -7.23
N TYR A 202 -9.24 -0.30 -6.43
CA TYR A 202 -9.71 -0.49 -5.06
C TYR A 202 -11.13 -1.09 -5.05
N LYS A 203 -11.43 -1.82 -3.98
CA LYS A 203 -12.75 -2.43 -3.70
C LYS A 203 -13.43 -1.75 -2.55
#